data_c7ad1131f46d036ffd260e14b8308381
#
_entry.id   c7ad1131f46d036ffd260e14b8308381
#
_cell.length_a   1.000
_cell.length_b   1.000
_cell.length_c   1.000
_cell.angle_alpha   90.00
_cell.angle_beta   90.00
_cell.angle_gamma   90.00
#
_symmetry.space_group_name_H-M   'P 1'
#
loop_
_entity.id
_entity.type
_entity.pdbx_description
1 polymer ?
#
loop_
_entity_poly.entity_id
_entity_poly.type
_entity_poly.pdbx_seq_one_letter_code
_entity_poly.pdbx_strand_id
1 'polypeptide(L)'
;MVFVIGLVSGLFALLVILRVVESRQTWDTHYPRALMHLYQAQLAQLHGELAAGTCSPARALPRLETMRALSNDLEPAFPDLRDHRRFVAHGDQLRDAIDVALASPPDTCAALETRLDDAQRACNECHRDFRH
;
A
#
# COMPACT_ATOMS: atom_id res chain seq x y z
N MET A 1 34.45 -11.12 -39.92
CA MET A 1 34.15 -9.87 -39.19
C MET A 1 32.64 -9.70 -38.90
N VAL A 2 31.77 -9.92 -39.86
CA VAL A 2 30.29 -9.81 -39.71
C VAL A 2 29.72 -10.76 -38.65
N PHE A 3 30.24 -11.99 -38.54
CA PHE A 3 29.79 -13.00 -37.58
C PHE A 3 30.04 -12.60 -36.10
N VAL A 4 31.16 -11.97 -35.81
CA VAL A 4 31.52 -11.48 -34.47
C VAL A 4 30.61 -10.33 -34.06
N ILE A 5 30.30 -9.41 -34.97
CA ILE A 5 29.40 -8.29 -34.72
C ILE A 5 27.98 -8.79 -34.40
N GLY A 6 27.49 -9.78 -35.15
CA GLY A 6 26.17 -10.38 -34.90
C GLY A 6 26.10 -11.09 -33.55
N LEU A 7 27.15 -11.79 -33.15
CA LEU A 7 27.23 -12.51 -31.87
C LEU A 7 27.26 -11.52 -30.68
N VAL A 8 28.05 -10.45 -30.80
CA VAL A 8 28.12 -9.40 -29.75
C VAL A 8 26.78 -8.66 -29.62
N SER A 9 26.15 -8.32 -30.75
CA SER A 9 24.83 -7.64 -30.74
C SER A 9 23.75 -8.53 -30.15
N GLY A 10 23.75 -9.83 -30.48
CA GLY A 10 22.79 -10.79 -29.92
C GLY A 10 22.97 -10.99 -28.41
N LEU A 11 24.21 -11.08 -27.94
CA LEU A 11 24.50 -11.21 -26.51
C LEU A 11 24.08 -9.95 -25.75
N PHE A 12 24.34 -8.76 -26.30
CA PHE A 12 23.92 -7.49 -25.70
C PHE A 12 22.39 -7.37 -25.62
N ALA A 13 21.68 -7.71 -26.70
CA ALA A 13 20.22 -7.72 -26.71
C ALA A 13 19.65 -8.70 -25.65
N LEU A 14 20.23 -9.89 -25.53
CA LEU A 14 19.83 -10.87 -24.53
C LEU A 14 20.04 -10.33 -23.10
N LEU A 15 21.18 -9.70 -22.83
CA LEU A 15 21.46 -9.11 -21.50
C LEU A 15 20.48 -7.98 -21.16
N VAL A 16 20.12 -7.15 -22.13
CA VAL A 16 19.13 -6.08 -21.94
C VAL A 16 17.75 -6.68 -21.63
N ILE A 17 17.34 -7.71 -22.37
CA ILE A 17 16.05 -8.38 -22.15
C ILE A 17 16.02 -9.02 -20.75
N LEU A 18 17.07 -9.74 -20.36
CA LEU A 18 17.18 -10.35 -19.02
C LEU A 18 17.09 -9.30 -17.91
N ARG A 19 17.76 -8.15 -18.06
CA ARG A 19 17.70 -7.05 -17.09
C ARG A 19 16.30 -6.44 -16.98
N VAL A 20 15.59 -6.28 -18.10
CA VAL A 20 14.21 -5.77 -18.10
C VAL A 20 13.26 -6.76 -17.43
N VAL A 21 13.39 -8.06 -17.73
CA VAL A 21 12.56 -9.11 -17.10
C VAL A 21 12.82 -9.19 -15.59
N GLU A 22 14.08 -9.20 -15.17
CA GLU A 22 14.48 -9.21 -13.76
C GLU A 22 13.96 -7.98 -13.01
N SER A 23 14.05 -6.79 -13.62
CA SER A 23 13.52 -5.54 -13.05
C SER A 23 12.01 -5.59 -12.85
N ARG A 24 11.25 -6.17 -13.78
CA ARG A 24 9.80 -6.33 -13.64
C ARG A 24 9.43 -7.32 -12.54
N GLN A 25 10.10 -8.47 -12.46
CA GLN A 25 9.85 -9.45 -11.40
C GLN A 25 10.16 -8.89 -10.00
N THR A 26 11.20 -8.06 -9.87
CA THR A 26 11.53 -7.39 -8.59
C THR A 26 10.44 -6.39 -8.20
N TRP A 27 9.90 -5.63 -9.14
CA TRP A 27 8.82 -4.68 -8.89
C TRP A 27 7.54 -5.38 -8.41
N ASP A 28 7.09 -6.41 -9.12
CA ASP A 28 5.87 -7.14 -8.81
C ASP A 28 5.89 -7.83 -7.43
N THR A 29 7.08 -8.20 -6.94
CA THR A 29 7.22 -8.83 -5.62
C THR A 29 7.47 -7.84 -4.48
N HIS A 30 8.13 -6.72 -4.73
CA HIS A 30 8.52 -5.77 -3.69
C HIS A 30 7.48 -4.66 -3.49
N TYR A 31 6.77 -4.25 -4.54
CA TYR A 31 5.81 -3.16 -4.44
C TYR A 31 4.65 -3.46 -3.48
N PRO A 32 3.98 -4.62 -3.54
CA PRO A 32 2.94 -4.96 -2.57
C PRO A 32 3.43 -4.93 -1.12
N ARG A 33 4.64 -5.46 -0.88
CA ARG A 33 5.24 -5.46 0.46
C ARG A 33 5.57 -4.05 0.94
N ALA A 34 6.16 -3.23 0.08
CA ALA A 34 6.47 -1.85 0.39
C ALA A 34 5.21 -1.06 0.75
N LEU A 35 4.14 -1.22 -0.03
CA LEU A 35 2.84 -0.60 0.23
C LEU A 35 2.31 -1.01 1.61
N MET A 36 2.31 -2.30 1.96
CA MET A 36 1.84 -2.77 3.26
C MET A 36 2.72 -2.27 4.41
N HIS A 37 4.04 -2.16 4.22
CA HIS A 37 4.93 -1.58 5.22
C HIS A 37 4.69 -0.09 5.44
N LEU A 38 4.35 0.66 4.38
CA LEU A 38 4.00 2.07 4.49
C LEU A 38 2.70 2.25 5.29
N TYR A 39 1.68 1.43 5.05
CA TYR A 39 0.48 1.42 5.89
C TYR A 39 0.79 1.13 7.35
N GLN A 40 1.57 0.09 7.62
CA GLN A 40 1.99 -0.26 8.98
C GLN A 40 2.73 0.88 9.66
N ALA A 41 3.60 1.60 8.94
CA ALA A 41 4.33 2.75 9.48
C ALA A 41 3.39 3.90 9.87
N GLN A 42 2.36 4.19 9.07
CA GLN A 42 1.38 5.22 9.42
C GLN A 42 0.53 4.81 10.63
N LEU A 43 0.04 3.58 10.64
CA LEU A 43 -0.72 3.03 11.77
C LEU A 43 0.10 3.03 13.06
N ALA A 44 1.37 2.62 13.01
CA ALA A 44 2.26 2.61 14.18
C ALA A 44 2.44 4.01 14.77
N GLN A 45 2.52 5.05 13.94
CA GLN A 45 2.61 6.42 14.41
C GLN A 45 1.32 6.89 15.07
N LEU A 46 0.15 6.56 14.50
CA LEU A 46 -1.15 6.88 15.11
C LEU A 46 -1.37 6.14 16.44
N HIS A 47 -0.97 4.87 16.52
CA HIS A 47 -0.97 4.14 17.79
C HIS A 47 0.02 4.73 18.81
N GLY A 48 1.15 5.26 18.35
CA GLY A 48 2.09 6.00 19.19
C GLY A 48 1.45 7.26 19.82
N GLU A 49 0.64 8.00 19.05
CA GLU A 49 -0.11 9.16 19.55
C GLU A 49 -1.14 8.74 20.63
N LEU A 50 -1.85 7.61 20.43
CA LEU A 50 -2.75 7.05 21.42
C LEU A 50 -2.02 6.68 22.71
N ALA A 51 -0.91 5.96 22.59
CA ALA A 51 -0.12 5.53 23.74
C ALA A 51 0.46 6.70 24.52
N ALA A 52 0.82 7.78 23.84
CA ALA A 52 1.35 9.00 24.45
C ALA A 52 0.26 9.95 24.98
N GLY A 53 -1.02 9.69 24.67
CA GLY A 53 -2.12 10.60 25.00
C GLY A 53 -2.04 11.96 24.34
N THR A 54 -1.36 12.05 23.16
CA THR A 54 -1.09 13.30 22.43
C THR A 54 -1.94 13.45 21.18
N CYS A 55 -3.16 12.94 21.20
CA CYS A 55 -4.06 12.91 20.05
C CYS A 55 -4.55 14.30 19.68
N SER A 56 -4.39 14.65 18.40
CA SER A 56 -4.91 15.91 17.86
C SER A 56 -5.09 15.81 16.34
N PRO A 57 -6.01 16.61 15.74
CA PRO A 57 -6.15 16.65 14.28
C PRO A 57 -4.85 16.97 13.55
N ALA A 58 -4.04 17.89 14.06
CA ALA A 58 -2.78 18.30 13.45
C ALA A 58 -1.77 17.14 13.33
N ARG A 59 -1.83 16.15 14.22
CA ARG A 59 -0.98 14.96 14.19
C ARG A 59 -1.59 13.83 13.37
N ALA A 60 -2.90 13.64 13.46
CA ALA A 60 -3.61 12.57 12.78
C ALA A 60 -3.77 12.80 11.26
N LEU A 61 -4.12 14.03 10.85
CA LEU A 61 -4.42 14.35 9.45
C LEU A 61 -3.33 13.96 8.48
N PRO A 62 -2.03 14.32 8.65
CA PRO A 62 -1.00 13.97 7.68
C PRO A 62 -0.83 12.45 7.50
N ARG A 63 -1.12 11.67 8.54
CA ARG A 63 -1.04 10.21 8.50
C ARG A 63 -2.22 9.61 7.76
N LEU A 64 -3.42 10.10 8.04
CA LEU A 64 -4.64 9.70 7.35
C LEU A 64 -4.60 10.08 5.87
N GLU A 65 -4.13 11.27 5.53
CA GLU A 65 -3.93 11.71 4.13
C GLU A 65 -2.94 10.80 3.39
N THR A 66 -1.83 10.44 4.04
CA THR A 66 -0.86 9.50 3.47
C THR A 66 -1.50 8.12 3.26
N MET A 67 -2.23 7.60 4.24
CA MET A 67 -2.93 6.32 4.11
C MET A 67 -3.99 6.36 2.99
N ARG A 68 -4.69 7.48 2.85
CA ARG A 68 -5.66 7.68 1.77
C ARG A 68 -4.99 7.70 0.40
N ALA A 69 -3.86 8.39 0.27
CA ALA A 69 -3.08 8.39 -0.96
C ALA A 69 -2.58 6.98 -1.32
N LEU A 70 -2.01 6.25 -0.34
CA LEU A 70 -1.56 4.87 -0.52
C LEU A 70 -2.69 3.92 -0.96
N SER A 71 -3.95 4.20 -0.60
CA SER A 71 -5.07 3.34 -1.00
C SER A 71 -5.38 3.36 -2.50
N ASN A 72 -4.85 4.34 -3.24
CA ASN A 72 -4.94 4.38 -4.69
C ASN A 72 -3.96 3.40 -5.37
N ASP A 73 -2.97 2.94 -4.62
CA ASP A 73 -1.96 2.01 -5.11
C ASP A 73 -2.31 0.52 -4.84
N LEU A 74 -3.46 0.25 -4.22
CA LEU A 74 -3.86 -1.13 -3.91
C LEU A 74 -4.01 -1.97 -5.18
N GLU A 75 -4.80 -1.53 -6.14
CA GLU A 75 -5.01 -2.27 -7.40
C GLU A 75 -3.74 -2.32 -8.26
N PRO A 76 -2.95 -1.23 -8.43
CA PRO A 76 -1.66 -1.29 -9.11
C PRO A 76 -0.63 -2.21 -8.45
N ALA A 77 -0.62 -2.29 -7.13
CA ALA A 77 0.33 -3.13 -6.40
C ALA A 77 -0.02 -4.63 -6.45
N PHE A 78 -1.27 -4.97 -6.70
CA PHE A 78 -1.76 -6.34 -6.78
C PHE A 78 -2.43 -6.61 -8.13
N PRO A 79 -1.66 -6.65 -9.24
CA PRO A 79 -2.21 -6.74 -10.60
C PRO A 79 -3.08 -7.99 -10.82
N ASP A 80 -2.78 -9.10 -10.14
CA ASP A 80 -3.56 -10.34 -10.22
C ASP A 80 -4.91 -10.26 -9.50
N LEU A 81 -5.08 -9.31 -8.57
CA LEU A 81 -6.28 -9.11 -7.77
C LEU A 81 -7.10 -7.89 -8.17
N ARG A 82 -6.56 -7.00 -8.99
CA ARG A 82 -7.17 -5.70 -9.32
C ARG A 82 -8.59 -5.80 -9.91
N ASP A 83 -8.90 -6.90 -10.60
CA ASP A 83 -10.20 -7.15 -11.22
C ASP A 83 -11.08 -8.09 -10.35
N HIS A 84 -10.57 -8.52 -9.19
CA HIS A 84 -11.31 -9.37 -8.28
C HIS A 84 -12.26 -8.54 -7.43
N ARG A 85 -13.57 -8.71 -7.62
CA ARG A 85 -14.61 -7.88 -6.98
C ARG A 85 -14.49 -7.76 -5.46
N ARG A 86 -14.11 -8.84 -4.75
CA ARG A 86 -13.96 -8.80 -3.29
C ARG A 86 -12.73 -8.01 -2.87
N PHE A 87 -11.64 -8.08 -3.65
CA PHE A 87 -10.43 -7.29 -3.38
C PHE A 87 -10.72 -5.79 -3.53
N VAL A 88 -11.38 -5.40 -4.62
CA VAL A 88 -11.80 -4.01 -4.86
C VAL A 88 -12.73 -3.53 -3.74
N ALA A 89 -13.72 -4.36 -3.35
CA ALA A 89 -14.65 -4.01 -2.27
C ALA A 89 -13.94 -3.79 -0.92
N HIS A 90 -12.92 -4.58 -0.58
CA HIS A 90 -12.11 -4.34 0.62
C HIS A 90 -11.26 -3.07 0.52
N GLY A 91 -10.73 -2.76 -0.67
CA GLY A 91 -10.06 -1.49 -0.95
C GLY A 91 -10.98 -0.29 -0.73
N ASP A 92 -12.23 -0.37 -1.23
CA ASP A 92 -13.25 0.66 -1.05
C ASP A 92 -13.62 0.82 0.43
N GLN A 93 -13.81 -0.28 1.17
CA GLN A 93 -14.08 -0.21 2.62
C GLN A 93 -12.96 0.51 3.39
N LEU A 94 -11.71 0.27 3.04
CA LEU A 94 -10.59 0.97 3.65
C LEU A 94 -10.59 2.45 3.29
N ARG A 95 -10.84 2.81 2.02
CA ARG A 95 -10.95 4.20 1.55
C ARG A 95 -12.06 4.93 2.29
N ASP A 96 -13.25 4.31 2.41
CA ASP A 96 -14.39 4.88 3.11
C ASP A 96 -14.08 5.14 4.60
N ALA A 97 -13.45 4.19 5.28
CA ALA A 97 -13.07 4.36 6.68
C ALA A 97 -12.08 5.53 6.87
N ILE A 98 -11.12 5.68 5.97
CA ILE A 98 -10.17 6.79 6.00
C ILE A 98 -10.86 8.11 5.63
N ASP A 99 -11.72 8.13 4.62
CA ASP A 99 -12.44 9.31 4.18
C ASP A 99 -13.37 9.85 5.29
N VAL A 100 -14.01 8.96 6.06
CA VAL A 100 -14.79 9.35 7.25
C VAL A 100 -13.89 10.00 8.31
N ALA A 101 -12.68 9.47 8.53
CA ALA A 101 -11.71 10.05 9.46
C ALA A 101 -11.15 11.40 8.98
N LEU A 102 -11.01 11.60 7.67
CA LEU A 102 -10.58 12.86 7.07
C LEU A 102 -11.69 13.93 7.11
N ALA A 103 -12.94 13.53 6.86
CA ALA A 103 -14.09 14.44 6.90
C ALA A 103 -14.40 14.95 8.32
N SER A 104 -14.07 14.13 9.35
CA SER A 104 -14.26 14.47 10.76
C SER A 104 -13.00 14.07 11.53
N PRO A 105 -11.93 14.88 11.45
CA PRO A 105 -10.64 14.56 12.04
C PRO A 105 -10.75 14.33 13.56
N PRO A 106 -10.12 13.26 14.08
CA PRO A 106 -10.20 12.95 15.49
C PRO A 106 -9.49 14.02 16.34
N ASP A 107 -10.22 14.61 17.25
CA ASP A 107 -9.77 15.66 18.17
C ASP A 107 -9.46 15.13 19.58
N THR A 108 -9.83 13.89 19.85
CA THR A 108 -9.60 13.18 21.11
C THR A 108 -8.98 11.82 20.85
N CYS A 109 -8.33 11.24 21.88
CA CYS A 109 -7.79 9.88 21.76
C CYS A 109 -8.89 8.82 21.56
N ALA A 110 -10.04 9.00 22.20
CA ALA A 110 -11.18 8.09 22.01
C ALA A 110 -11.72 8.13 20.57
N ALA A 111 -11.78 9.32 19.97
CA ALA A 111 -12.15 9.46 18.55
C ALA A 111 -11.10 8.84 17.63
N LEU A 112 -9.80 9.06 17.90
CA LEU A 112 -8.72 8.45 17.13
C LEU A 112 -8.74 6.93 17.22
N GLU A 113 -8.92 6.37 18.40
CA GLU A 113 -9.03 4.92 18.61
C GLU A 113 -10.16 4.33 17.76
N THR A 114 -11.35 4.94 17.80
CA THR A 114 -12.49 4.50 16.98
C THR A 114 -12.17 4.50 15.48
N ARG A 115 -11.51 5.55 14.96
CA ARG A 115 -11.13 5.64 13.54
C ARG A 115 -10.07 4.60 13.15
N LEU A 116 -9.13 4.34 14.05
CA LEU A 116 -8.12 3.30 13.83
C LEU A 116 -8.73 1.89 13.82
N ASP A 117 -9.66 1.62 14.72
CA ASP A 117 -10.37 0.35 14.76
C ASP A 117 -11.16 0.09 13.47
N ASP A 118 -11.82 1.11 12.93
CA ASP A 118 -12.55 1.00 11.66
C ASP A 118 -11.61 0.68 10.49
N ALA A 119 -10.51 1.42 10.36
CA ALA A 119 -9.51 1.18 9.32
C ALA A 119 -8.84 -0.20 9.49
N GLN A 120 -8.50 -0.58 10.71
CA GLN A 120 -7.86 -1.87 11.00
C GLN A 120 -8.79 -3.06 10.77
N ARG A 121 -10.10 -2.89 11.01
CA ARG A 121 -11.11 -3.89 10.65
C ARG A 121 -11.13 -4.15 9.15
N ALA A 122 -11.14 -3.10 8.31
CA ALA A 122 -11.08 -3.23 6.86
C ALA A 122 -9.80 -3.95 6.40
N CYS A 123 -8.64 -3.61 6.99
CA CYS A 123 -7.37 -4.31 6.74
C CYS A 123 -7.44 -5.80 7.10
N ASN A 124 -7.99 -6.13 8.26
CA ASN A 124 -8.08 -7.51 8.76
C ASN A 124 -9.02 -8.36 7.89
N GLU A 125 -10.13 -7.79 7.42
CA GLU A 125 -11.07 -8.48 6.54
C GLU A 125 -10.44 -8.80 5.18
N CYS A 126 -9.72 -7.85 4.58
CA CYS A 126 -8.97 -8.08 3.35
C CYS A 126 -7.88 -9.16 3.54
N HIS A 127 -7.10 -9.06 4.60
CA HIS A 127 -6.04 -10.03 4.90
C HIS A 127 -6.58 -11.44 5.19
N ARG A 128 -7.75 -11.57 5.79
CA ARG A 128 -8.39 -12.88 5.99
C ARG A 128 -8.72 -13.57 4.67
N ASP A 129 -9.07 -12.80 3.64
CA ASP A 129 -9.47 -13.33 2.34
C ASP A 129 -8.27 -13.56 1.38
N PHE A 130 -7.20 -12.77 1.50
CA PHE A 130 -6.12 -12.69 0.49
C PHE A 130 -4.70 -12.88 1.03
N ARG A 131 -4.51 -13.02 2.33
CA ARG A 131 -3.18 -13.29 2.90
C ARG A 131 -3.02 -14.78 3.18
N HIS A 132 -2.33 -15.46 2.28
CA HIS A 132 -1.93 -16.87 2.43
C HIS A 132 -0.43 -16.98 2.63
#